data_de29cb44e11acb8b9912604426e1e29d
#
_entry.id   de29cb44e11acb8b9912604426e1e29d
#
_cell.length_a   1.000
_cell.length_b   1.000
_cell.length_c   1.000
_cell.angle_alpha   90.00
_cell.angle_beta   90.00
_cell.angle_gamma   90.00
#
_symmetry.space_group_name_H-M   'P 1'
#
loop_
_entity.id
_entity.type
_entity.pdbx_description
1 polymer ?
#
loop_
_entity_poly.entity_id
_entity_poly.type
_entity_poly.pdbx_seq_one_letter_code
_entity_poly.pdbx_strand_id
1 'polypeptide(L)'
;MSTLNRLQKRLSRQGIETYYENNTYHFNQNQVEAKVLLPESLPLEEKAVQQLLDLAAVRVPGSDAKVCQARATPDFHPGTTAPVGSVVATTEDLVIPAAIGTDINCGMRLLTTGLSYEEANSQKEALVQQLKNVLLLDQRNVPVTPQSFSALFDEGLAVWLQELPRQGIWQQADFSRMYAELNAVLSTHAVKAHSRYAPEAFFEQREIIRPASLGTVGSGNHFVELQIVDTIFDRHAAYAAGLREGDILIMIHTGSRDVGFYVGQRWSDKAKALWPATEKYPASGLFGLTAEHAREYLLAMGVAARYAWANRIVLTELVRSKWQKVFEQDKSRLLVDLSHNIIFPEQGMNLHRKGATPARAGELALIPGSMGNYSYLVMGKGHSDWLWSCSHGAGRSVRRQEMRSKALKPPENHGLPWQCITLKSERLREEAPSAYKPITPVIQGFRMS
;
A
#
# COMPACT_ATOMS: atom_id res chain seq x y z
N MET A 1 27.83 22.95 13.33
CA MET A 1 27.53 21.53 13.63
C MET A 1 26.54 21.05 12.56
N SER A 2 26.83 19.96 11.89
CA SER A 2 25.93 19.37 10.88
C SER A 2 24.59 18.98 11.51
N THR A 3 23.53 18.92 10.72
CA THR A 3 22.20 18.47 11.17
C THR A 3 22.28 17.09 11.76
N LEU A 4 23.11 16.21 11.21
CA LEU A 4 23.40 14.86 11.68
C LEU A 4 23.94 14.84 13.13
N ASN A 5 24.93 15.69 13.46
CA ASN A 5 25.48 15.76 14.82
C ASN A 5 24.46 16.22 15.88
N ARG A 6 23.51 17.08 15.50
CA ARG A 6 22.42 17.49 16.42
C ARG A 6 21.43 16.35 16.65
N LEU A 7 21.08 15.63 15.60
CA LEU A 7 20.20 14.46 15.70
C LEU A 7 20.83 13.36 16.55
N GLN A 8 22.09 12.99 16.27
CA GLN A 8 22.81 11.98 17.05
C GLN A 8 22.87 12.33 18.55
N LYS A 9 23.14 13.61 18.90
CA LYS A 9 23.12 14.06 20.29
C LYS A 9 21.76 13.93 20.96
N ARG A 10 20.65 14.16 20.21
CA ARG A 10 19.31 14.00 20.77
C ARG A 10 18.95 12.54 20.98
N LEU A 11 19.25 11.68 20.02
CA LEU A 11 19.03 10.23 20.11
C LEU A 11 19.88 9.60 21.22
N SER A 12 21.15 10.02 21.37
CA SER A 12 22.04 9.57 22.44
C SER A 12 21.50 9.87 23.84
N ARG A 13 20.81 11.03 24.04
CA ARG A 13 20.14 11.33 25.31
C ARG A 13 18.98 10.40 25.64
N GLN A 14 18.44 9.72 24.64
CA GLN A 14 17.39 8.69 24.77
C GLN A 14 17.97 7.27 24.85
N GLY A 15 19.31 7.15 24.95
CA GLY A 15 20.00 5.86 24.98
C GLY A 15 20.07 5.16 23.62
N ILE A 16 19.89 5.90 22.52
CA ILE A 16 19.98 5.37 21.16
C ILE A 16 21.37 5.69 20.60
N GLU A 17 22.18 4.67 20.41
CA GLU A 17 23.43 4.76 19.67
C GLU A 17 23.14 4.85 18.17
N THR A 18 23.80 5.76 17.49
CA THR A 18 23.55 6.03 16.08
C THR A 18 24.84 6.23 15.32
N TYR A 19 25.00 5.51 14.20
CA TYR A 19 26.03 5.81 13.21
C TYR A 19 25.43 5.83 11.80
N TYR A 20 26.14 6.45 10.86
CA TYR A 20 25.67 6.64 9.49
C TYR A 20 26.77 6.26 8.51
N GLU A 21 26.44 5.36 7.60
CA GLU A 21 27.35 4.86 6.58
C GLU A 21 26.57 4.47 5.32
N ASN A 22 27.09 4.78 4.14
CA ASN A 22 26.51 4.36 2.86
C ASN A 22 25.00 4.62 2.72
N ASN A 23 24.55 5.85 2.99
CA ASN A 23 23.13 6.24 3.03
C ASN A 23 22.26 5.47 4.03
N THR A 24 22.87 4.79 5.00
CA THR A 24 22.18 3.98 5.99
C THR A 24 22.44 4.50 7.41
N TYR A 25 21.36 4.78 8.12
CA TYR A 25 21.42 4.98 9.56
C TYR A 25 21.30 3.63 10.26
N HIS A 26 22.18 3.40 11.21
CA HIS A 26 22.15 2.26 12.11
C HIS A 26 21.80 2.76 13.51
N PHE A 27 20.84 2.13 14.14
CA PHE A 27 20.36 2.44 15.48
C PHE A 27 20.49 1.24 16.37
N ASN A 28 20.98 1.47 17.59
CA ASN A 28 21.09 0.44 18.61
C ASN A 28 20.54 0.97 19.94
N GLN A 29 19.64 0.22 20.57
CA GLN A 29 19.08 0.54 21.87
C GLN A 29 18.76 -0.75 22.63
N ASN A 30 19.33 -0.93 23.84
CA ASN A 30 19.03 -2.11 24.67
C ASN A 30 19.17 -3.46 23.92
N GLN A 31 20.25 -3.63 23.15
CA GLN A 31 20.52 -4.83 22.32
C GLN A 31 19.55 -5.04 21.15
N VAL A 32 18.77 -4.03 20.80
CA VAL A 32 17.89 -4.05 19.64
C VAL A 32 18.48 -3.20 18.53
N GLU A 33 18.58 -3.76 17.33
CA GLU A 33 19.13 -3.09 16.15
C GLU A 33 18.03 -2.75 15.13
N ALA A 34 18.14 -1.57 14.53
CA ALA A 34 17.34 -1.19 13.39
C ALA A 34 18.19 -0.43 12.35
N LYS A 35 17.85 -0.56 11.05
CA LYS A 35 18.52 0.14 9.96
C LYS A 35 17.53 0.91 9.11
N VAL A 36 17.91 2.11 8.70
CA VAL A 36 17.09 2.99 7.84
C VAL A 36 17.90 3.43 6.64
N LEU A 37 17.48 3.02 5.46
CA LEU A 37 18.04 3.51 4.19
C LEU A 37 17.50 4.92 3.96
N LEU A 38 18.32 5.94 4.18
CA LEU A 38 17.90 7.31 4.09
C LEU A 38 19.08 8.23 3.70
N PRO A 39 19.08 8.83 2.50
CA PRO A 39 20.06 9.84 2.16
C PRO A 39 20.04 11.01 3.14
N GLU A 40 21.21 11.64 3.39
CA GLU A 40 21.31 12.80 4.32
C GLU A 40 20.42 13.98 3.91
N SER A 41 20.08 14.09 2.63
CA SER A 41 19.18 15.12 2.11
C SER A 41 17.72 14.98 2.56
N LEU A 42 17.35 13.78 3.05
CA LEU A 42 16.00 13.54 3.54
C LEU A 42 15.92 13.68 5.07
N PRO A 43 14.82 14.25 5.60
CA PRO A 43 14.66 14.42 7.03
C PRO A 43 14.46 13.07 7.73
N LEU A 44 15.14 12.90 8.87
CA LEU A 44 14.92 11.80 9.80
C LEU A 44 14.20 12.31 11.06
N GLU A 45 13.07 11.70 11.38
CA GLU A 45 12.25 12.07 12.55
C GLU A 45 12.49 11.10 13.71
N GLU A 46 12.85 11.63 14.89
CA GLU A 46 13.11 10.87 16.11
C GLU A 46 11.94 9.93 16.49
N LYS A 47 10.71 10.41 16.33
CA LYS A 47 9.53 9.60 16.61
C LYS A 47 9.47 8.35 15.73
N ALA A 48 9.82 8.44 14.45
CA ALA A 48 9.84 7.28 13.56
C ALA A 48 10.94 6.28 13.97
N VAL A 49 12.12 6.79 14.34
CA VAL A 49 13.22 5.96 14.85
C VAL A 49 12.80 5.19 16.11
N GLN A 50 12.19 5.87 17.08
CA GLN A 50 11.70 5.21 18.29
C GLN A 50 10.63 4.16 17.96
N GLN A 51 9.68 4.47 17.09
CA GLN A 51 8.66 3.50 16.65
C GLN A 51 9.27 2.27 15.97
N LEU A 52 10.35 2.42 15.21
CA LEU A 52 11.04 1.30 14.56
C LEU A 52 11.78 0.43 15.59
N LEU A 53 12.43 1.06 16.56
CA LEU A 53 13.09 0.35 17.67
C LEU A 53 12.08 -0.35 18.58
N ASP A 54 10.92 0.28 18.83
CA ASP A 54 9.81 -0.33 19.56
C ASP A 54 9.29 -1.59 18.85
N LEU A 55 9.18 -1.55 17.52
CA LEU A 55 8.83 -2.75 16.72
C LEU A 55 9.90 -3.83 16.83
N ALA A 56 11.17 -3.46 16.72
CA ALA A 56 12.30 -4.40 16.83
C ALA A 56 12.39 -5.04 18.21
N ALA A 57 11.90 -4.35 19.24
CA ALA A 57 11.89 -4.80 20.63
C ALA A 57 10.69 -5.68 21.00
N VAL A 58 9.72 -5.90 20.10
CA VAL A 58 8.51 -6.69 20.43
C VAL A 58 8.88 -8.11 20.86
N ARG A 59 8.35 -8.50 22.01
CA ARG A 59 8.44 -9.84 22.61
C ARG A 59 7.06 -10.21 23.14
N VAL A 60 6.77 -11.50 23.15
CA VAL A 60 5.55 -12.05 23.77
C VAL A 60 5.98 -12.86 24.99
N PRO A 61 5.49 -12.54 26.20
CA PRO A 61 5.85 -13.26 27.41
C PRO A 61 5.57 -14.76 27.27
N GLY A 62 6.54 -15.57 27.71
CA GLY A 62 6.44 -17.04 27.64
C GLY A 62 6.67 -17.63 26.25
N SER A 63 7.15 -16.84 25.29
CA SER A 63 7.48 -17.31 23.93
C SER A 63 8.90 -16.93 23.54
N ASP A 64 9.59 -17.81 22.82
CA ASP A 64 10.89 -17.55 22.20
C ASP A 64 10.78 -16.81 20.86
N ALA A 65 9.55 -16.61 20.40
CA ALA A 65 9.25 -15.89 19.16
C ALA A 65 9.71 -14.43 19.25
N LYS A 66 10.38 -13.95 18.18
CA LYS A 66 11.06 -12.66 18.22
C LYS A 66 11.07 -11.94 16.87
N VAL A 67 11.34 -10.67 16.94
CA VAL A 67 11.75 -9.89 15.77
C VAL A 67 13.21 -10.22 15.46
N CYS A 68 13.47 -10.60 14.20
CA CYS A 68 14.81 -10.97 13.72
C CYS A 68 15.53 -9.76 13.11
N GLN A 69 14.79 -8.92 12.38
CA GLN A 69 15.35 -7.75 11.72
C GLN A 69 14.30 -6.63 11.62
N ALA A 70 14.74 -5.38 11.74
CA ALA A 70 13.94 -4.19 11.52
C ALA A 70 14.66 -3.27 10.53
N ARG A 71 13.98 -2.93 9.44
CA ARG A 71 14.49 -2.12 8.32
C ARG A 71 13.49 -1.03 7.97
N ALA A 72 13.97 0.05 7.37
CA ALA A 72 13.11 1.06 6.79
C ALA A 72 13.68 1.62 5.48
N THR A 73 12.78 2.01 4.59
CA THR A 73 13.01 2.52 3.24
C THR A 73 13.10 4.06 3.25
N PRO A 74 13.58 4.73 2.18
CA PRO A 74 13.79 6.18 2.17
C PRO A 74 12.55 7.06 2.42
N ASP A 75 11.35 6.55 2.17
CA ASP A 75 10.10 7.23 2.50
C ASP A 75 9.70 7.18 3.99
N PHE A 76 10.57 6.65 4.83
CA PHE A 76 10.40 6.48 6.27
C PHE A 76 9.89 7.73 7.00
N HIS A 77 8.78 7.59 7.75
CA HIS A 77 8.20 8.66 8.54
C HIS A 77 7.30 8.10 9.67
N PRO A 78 6.93 8.93 10.70
CA PRO A 78 6.10 8.45 11.79
C PRO A 78 4.72 8.02 11.33
N GLY A 79 4.26 6.87 11.82
CA GLY A 79 2.87 6.43 11.74
C GLY A 79 2.12 6.69 13.06
N THR A 80 0.93 6.07 13.20
CA THR A 80 0.15 6.12 14.45
C THR A 80 0.85 5.32 15.55
N THR A 81 1.05 4.02 15.36
CA THR A 81 1.72 3.10 16.31
C THR A 81 3.05 2.60 15.75
N ALA A 82 3.06 2.17 14.50
CA ALA A 82 4.25 1.72 13.79
C ALA A 82 4.61 2.72 12.67
N PRO A 83 5.91 2.92 12.37
CA PRO A 83 6.32 3.88 11.33
C PRO A 83 5.95 3.38 9.94
N VAL A 84 5.79 4.29 9.00
CA VAL A 84 5.57 4.01 7.58
C VAL A 84 6.92 3.97 6.86
N GLY A 85 7.05 3.13 5.86
CA GLY A 85 8.33 2.80 5.22
C GLY A 85 9.09 1.72 6.00
N SER A 86 8.42 0.93 6.86
CA SER A 86 9.07 -0.10 7.67
C SER A 86 8.85 -1.51 7.13
N VAL A 87 9.89 -2.33 7.30
CA VAL A 87 9.87 -3.77 7.04
C VAL A 87 10.46 -4.49 8.23
N VAL A 88 9.69 -5.38 8.84
CA VAL A 88 10.11 -6.12 10.03
C VAL A 88 9.98 -7.61 9.76
N ALA A 89 11.09 -8.34 9.93
CA ALA A 89 11.13 -9.79 9.86
C ALA A 89 10.99 -10.38 11.25
N THR A 90 10.06 -11.31 11.42
CA THR A 90 9.88 -12.07 12.67
C THR A 90 10.08 -13.55 12.43
N THR A 91 10.24 -14.32 13.51
CA THR A 91 10.09 -15.78 13.42
C THR A 91 8.71 -16.16 12.87
N GLU A 92 8.57 -17.34 12.28
CA GLU A 92 7.32 -17.79 11.61
C GLU A 92 6.11 -17.84 12.55
N ASP A 93 6.36 -18.04 13.84
CA ASP A 93 5.34 -18.14 14.88
C ASP A 93 4.96 -16.80 15.51
N LEU A 94 5.52 -15.68 15.08
CA LEU A 94 5.21 -14.34 15.56
C LEU A 94 4.59 -13.46 14.46
N VAL A 95 3.48 -12.84 14.78
CA VAL A 95 2.93 -11.72 13.99
C VAL A 95 2.57 -10.54 14.88
N ILE A 96 2.68 -9.33 14.33
CA ILE A 96 2.40 -8.08 15.03
C ILE A 96 1.33 -7.31 14.23
N PRO A 97 0.04 -7.42 14.57
CA PRO A 97 -1.04 -6.80 13.79
C PRO A 97 -0.86 -5.30 13.58
N ALA A 98 -0.44 -4.57 14.62
CA ALA A 98 -0.21 -3.12 14.56
C ALA A 98 0.95 -2.72 13.62
N ALA A 99 1.87 -3.65 13.31
CA ALA A 99 2.99 -3.39 12.42
C ALA A 99 2.57 -3.12 10.98
N ILE A 100 1.42 -3.60 10.53
CA ILE A 100 0.88 -3.32 9.19
C ILE A 100 -0.31 -2.35 9.22
N GLY A 101 -0.91 -2.12 10.41
CA GLY A 101 -2.06 -1.23 10.59
C GLY A 101 -3.39 -1.83 10.11
N THR A 102 -4.40 -0.95 9.96
CA THR A 102 -5.77 -1.36 9.61
C THR A 102 -6.10 -1.24 8.12
N ASP A 103 -5.29 -0.53 7.33
CA ASP A 103 -5.43 -0.50 5.88
C ASP A 103 -4.67 -1.67 5.25
N ILE A 104 -5.12 -2.88 5.63
CA ILE A 104 -4.50 -4.15 5.23
C ILE A 104 -4.54 -4.30 3.72
N ASN A 105 -3.42 -4.69 3.12
CA ASN A 105 -3.25 -4.81 1.69
C ASN A 105 -3.60 -3.52 0.92
N CYS A 106 -3.37 -2.34 1.54
CA CYS A 106 -3.22 -1.14 0.75
C CYS A 106 -2.16 -1.39 -0.32
N GLY A 107 -2.45 -1.01 -1.54
CA GLY A 107 -1.61 -1.37 -2.66
C GLY A 107 -1.93 -0.57 -3.90
N MET A 108 -1.16 -0.79 -4.94
CA MET A 108 -1.25 -0.07 -6.19
C MET A 108 -1.41 -0.99 -7.38
N ARG A 109 -2.19 -0.54 -8.34
CA ARG A 109 -2.48 -1.21 -9.59
C ARG A 109 -2.17 -0.27 -10.74
N LEU A 110 -1.37 -0.71 -11.71
CA LEU A 110 -0.99 0.07 -12.88
C LEU A 110 -1.46 -0.60 -14.16
N LEU A 111 -2.21 0.15 -14.99
CA LEU A 111 -2.70 -0.31 -16.28
C LEU A 111 -2.14 0.55 -17.40
N THR A 112 -1.82 -0.06 -18.53
CA THR A 112 -1.70 0.66 -19.81
C THR A 112 -3.08 0.91 -20.37
N THR A 113 -3.26 1.94 -21.19
CA THR A 113 -4.55 2.24 -21.84
C THR A 113 -4.54 1.95 -23.32
N GLY A 114 -3.35 1.92 -23.94
CA GLY A 114 -3.18 1.84 -25.39
C GLY A 114 -3.50 3.14 -26.12
N LEU A 115 -3.64 4.27 -25.39
CA LEU A 115 -3.84 5.60 -25.94
C LEU A 115 -2.63 6.49 -25.67
N SER A 116 -2.34 7.40 -26.61
CA SER A 116 -1.42 8.51 -26.43
C SER A 116 -2.04 9.65 -25.60
N TYR A 117 -1.18 10.59 -25.18
CA TYR A 117 -1.66 11.80 -24.49
C TYR A 117 -2.66 12.61 -25.34
N GLU A 118 -2.39 12.79 -26.63
CA GLU A 118 -3.25 13.55 -27.52
C GLU A 118 -4.65 12.95 -27.65
N GLU A 119 -4.70 11.63 -27.84
CA GLU A 119 -5.96 10.89 -27.91
C GLU A 119 -6.77 11.00 -26.61
N ALA A 120 -6.14 10.77 -25.46
CA ALA A 120 -6.79 10.85 -24.17
C ALA A 120 -7.23 12.28 -23.82
N ASN A 121 -6.41 13.28 -24.12
CA ASN A 121 -6.66 14.68 -23.82
C ASN A 121 -7.83 15.24 -24.67
N SER A 122 -8.04 14.71 -25.88
CA SER A 122 -9.14 15.11 -26.76
C SER A 122 -10.52 14.88 -26.15
N GLN A 123 -10.65 13.92 -25.23
CA GLN A 123 -11.89 13.53 -24.55
C GLN A 123 -11.82 13.71 -23.03
N LYS A 124 -10.83 14.47 -22.54
CA LYS A 124 -10.53 14.61 -21.11
C LYS A 124 -11.73 14.99 -20.26
N GLU A 125 -12.50 15.99 -20.70
CA GLU A 125 -13.64 16.51 -19.93
C GLU A 125 -14.79 15.49 -19.84
N ALA A 126 -15.07 14.79 -20.93
CA ALA A 126 -16.06 13.71 -20.96
C ALA A 126 -15.63 12.57 -20.02
N LEU A 127 -14.37 12.17 -20.07
CA LEU A 127 -13.81 11.14 -19.19
C LEU A 127 -13.88 11.55 -17.72
N VAL A 128 -13.46 12.77 -17.39
CA VAL A 128 -13.53 13.32 -16.04
C VAL A 128 -14.94 13.27 -15.49
N GLN A 129 -15.94 13.69 -16.28
CA GLN A 129 -17.33 13.66 -15.84
C GLN A 129 -17.83 12.22 -15.59
N GLN A 130 -17.49 11.27 -16.48
CA GLN A 130 -17.87 9.86 -16.31
C GLN A 130 -17.20 9.23 -15.08
N LEU A 131 -15.91 9.48 -14.87
CA LEU A 131 -15.17 8.96 -13.70
C LEU A 131 -15.68 9.59 -12.39
N LYS A 132 -15.95 10.90 -12.38
CA LYS A 132 -16.55 11.58 -11.21
C LYS A 132 -17.86 10.93 -10.79
N ASN A 133 -18.72 10.61 -11.73
CA ASN A 133 -20.02 9.99 -11.46
C ASN A 133 -19.87 8.63 -10.78
N VAL A 134 -18.98 7.78 -11.27
CA VAL A 134 -18.83 6.41 -10.77
C VAL A 134 -17.93 6.29 -9.54
N LEU A 135 -16.89 7.12 -9.44
CA LEU A 135 -15.91 7.03 -8.35
C LEU A 135 -16.24 7.93 -7.15
N LEU A 136 -16.91 9.06 -7.37
CA LEU A 136 -17.17 10.05 -6.32
C LEU A 136 -18.66 10.22 -5.99
N LEU A 137 -19.56 10.08 -6.96
CA LEU A 137 -21.02 10.30 -6.77
C LEU A 137 -21.81 9.01 -6.59
N ASP A 138 -21.13 7.92 -6.30
CA ASP A 138 -21.73 6.60 -5.97
C ASP A 138 -22.64 6.01 -7.09
N GLN A 139 -22.44 6.41 -8.33
CA GLN A 139 -23.20 5.85 -9.46
C GLN A 139 -22.57 4.53 -9.95
N ARG A 140 -22.35 3.61 -9.01
CA ARG A 140 -21.82 2.28 -9.30
C ARG A 140 -22.83 1.19 -8.97
N ASN A 141 -22.87 0.14 -9.77
CA ASN A 141 -23.68 -1.04 -9.53
C ASN A 141 -22.75 -2.28 -9.52
N VAL A 142 -22.32 -2.68 -8.35
CA VAL A 142 -21.38 -3.77 -8.12
C VAL A 142 -22.07 -4.87 -7.31
N PRO A 143 -22.91 -5.70 -7.95
CA PRO A 143 -23.58 -6.81 -7.27
C PRO A 143 -22.59 -7.93 -6.99
N VAL A 144 -22.69 -8.51 -5.80
CA VAL A 144 -21.98 -9.71 -5.35
C VAL A 144 -22.95 -10.60 -4.58
N THR A 145 -22.57 -11.83 -4.31
CA THR A 145 -23.38 -12.78 -3.52
C THR A 145 -22.58 -13.26 -2.31
N PRO A 146 -23.23 -13.74 -1.25
CA PRO A 146 -22.53 -14.41 -0.15
C PRO A 146 -21.65 -15.56 -0.62
N GLN A 147 -22.10 -16.32 -1.63
CA GLN A 147 -21.32 -17.41 -2.23
C GLN A 147 -20.05 -16.88 -2.91
N SER A 148 -20.16 -15.78 -3.67
CA SER A 148 -18.96 -15.17 -4.28
C SER A 148 -17.99 -14.66 -3.22
N PHE A 149 -18.44 -14.16 -2.06
CA PHE A 149 -17.54 -13.80 -0.97
C PHE A 149 -16.93 -15.01 -0.27
N SER A 150 -17.67 -16.11 -0.09
CA SER A 150 -17.07 -17.35 0.39
C SER A 150 -15.96 -17.82 -0.56
N ALA A 151 -16.24 -17.85 -1.86
CA ALA A 151 -15.25 -18.19 -2.88
C ALA A 151 -14.02 -17.25 -2.84
N LEU A 152 -14.24 -15.92 -2.70
CA LEU A 152 -13.14 -14.97 -2.55
C LEU A 152 -12.24 -15.31 -1.35
N PHE A 153 -12.86 -15.54 -0.18
CA PHE A 153 -12.11 -15.68 1.06
C PHE A 153 -11.55 -17.09 1.28
N ASP A 154 -12.20 -18.13 0.79
CA ASP A 154 -11.74 -19.50 1.01
C ASP A 154 -10.89 -20.04 -0.15
N GLU A 155 -11.20 -19.66 -1.39
CA GLU A 155 -10.57 -20.21 -2.58
C GLU A 155 -9.71 -19.19 -3.36
N GLY A 156 -10.08 -17.91 -3.34
CA GLY A 156 -9.29 -16.82 -3.90
C GLY A 156 -9.90 -16.17 -5.15
N LEU A 157 -9.11 -15.30 -5.80
CA LEU A 157 -9.60 -14.41 -6.85
C LEU A 157 -10.13 -15.14 -8.08
N ALA A 158 -9.50 -16.23 -8.48
CA ALA A 158 -9.92 -16.98 -9.68
C ALA A 158 -11.32 -17.57 -9.51
N VAL A 159 -11.58 -18.24 -8.39
CA VAL A 159 -12.91 -18.81 -8.10
C VAL A 159 -13.93 -17.71 -7.84
N TRP A 160 -13.53 -16.64 -7.16
CA TRP A 160 -14.38 -15.46 -6.99
C TRP A 160 -14.91 -14.93 -8.32
N LEU A 161 -14.06 -14.79 -9.35
CA LEU A 161 -14.48 -14.32 -10.67
C LEU A 161 -15.53 -15.25 -11.33
N GLN A 162 -15.47 -16.57 -11.06
CA GLN A 162 -16.46 -17.53 -11.56
C GLN A 162 -17.83 -17.34 -10.91
N GLU A 163 -17.83 -17.06 -9.60
CA GLU A 163 -19.04 -16.95 -8.77
C GLU A 163 -19.69 -15.56 -8.83
N LEU A 164 -19.12 -14.59 -9.56
CA LEU A 164 -19.72 -13.27 -9.72
C LEU A 164 -21.01 -13.33 -10.55
N PRO A 165 -22.10 -12.65 -10.08
CA PRO A 165 -23.34 -12.59 -10.82
C PRO A 165 -23.17 -11.80 -12.12
N ARG A 166 -23.76 -12.27 -13.22
CA ARG A 166 -23.66 -11.60 -14.55
C ARG A 166 -24.65 -10.41 -14.65
N GLN A 167 -24.56 -9.48 -13.68
CA GLN A 167 -25.42 -8.31 -13.55
C GLN A 167 -24.60 -7.06 -13.20
N GLY A 168 -25.21 -5.87 -13.36
CA GLY A 168 -24.51 -4.63 -13.06
C GLY A 168 -23.24 -4.46 -13.89
N ILE A 169 -22.14 -4.10 -13.24
CA ILE A 169 -20.85 -3.92 -13.91
C ILE A 169 -20.36 -5.20 -14.59
N TRP A 170 -20.69 -6.36 -14.04
CA TRP A 170 -20.23 -7.66 -14.53
C TRP A 170 -20.88 -8.12 -15.84
N GLN A 171 -21.97 -7.48 -16.24
CA GLN A 171 -22.68 -7.82 -17.48
C GLN A 171 -21.83 -7.54 -18.71
N GLN A 172 -21.00 -6.51 -18.66
CA GLN A 172 -20.14 -6.06 -19.78
C GLN A 172 -18.64 -6.33 -19.53
N ALA A 173 -18.28 -6.87 -18.37
CA ALA A 173 -16.89 -7.15 -18.01
C ALA A 173 -16.31 -8.27 -18.87
N ASP A 174 -15.07 -8.09 -19.31
CA ASP A 174 -14.30 -9.12 -20.02
C ASP A 174 -13.62 -10.06 -19.01
N PHE A 175 -14.32 -11.13 -18.65
CA PHE A 175 -13.80 -12.13 -17.71
C PHE A 175 -12.55 -12.83 -18.19
N SER A 176 -12.40 -13.05 -19.49
CA SER A 176 -11.20 -13.71 -20.04
C SER A 176 -9.97 -12.84 -19.78
N ARG A 177 -10.08 -11.53 -19.99
CA ARG A 177 -9.04 -10.57 -19.66
C ARG A 177 -8.78 -10.52 -18.15
N MET A 178 -9.82 -10.45 -17.33
CA MET A 178 -9.69 -10.43 -15.87
C MET A 178 -8.93 -11.66 -15.36
N TYR A 179 -9.22 -12.86 -15.88
CA TYR A 179 -8.49 -14.08 -15.54
C TYR A 179 -7.01 -13.99 -15.94
N ALA A 180 -6.73 -13.58 -17.16
CA ALA A 180 -5.36 -13.46 -17.66
C ALA A 180 -4.55 -12.46 -16.80
N GLU A 181 -5.17 -11.39 -16.33
CA GLU A 181 -4.56 -10.36 -15.49
C GLU A 181 -4.28 -10.80 -14.05
N LEU A 182 -4.86 -11.88 -13.56
CA LEU A 182 -4.52 -12.42 -12.24
C LEU A 182 -3.03 -12.78 -12.11
N ASN A 183 -2.36 -13.11 -13.21
CA ASN A 183 -0.92 -13.38 -13.24
C ASN A 183 -0.07 -12.14 -12.92
N ALA A 184 -0.61 -10.94 -13.12
CA ALA A 184 0.04 -9.67 -12.79
C ALA A 184 -0.31 -9.15 -11.38
N VAL A 185 -1.11 -9.90 -10.61
CA VAL A 185 -1.41 -9.61 -9.20
C VAL A 185 -0.38 -10.34 -8.34
N LEU A 186 0.59 -9.59 -7.81
CA LEU A 186 1.76 -10.17 -7.15
C LEU A 186 1.42 -10.80 -5.79
N SER A 187 2.09 -11.91 -5.48
CA SER A 187 2.10 -12.56 -4.16
C SER A 187 0.74 -13.07 -3.64
N THR A 188 -0.27 -13.21 -4.48
CA THR A 188 -1.60 -13.72 -4.05
C THR A 188 -1.52 -15.14 -3.48
N HIS A 189 -0.61 -15.98 -3.99
CA HIS A 189 -0.37 -17.34 -3.54
C HIS A 189 0.17 -17.44 -2.10
N ALA A 190 0.84 -16.39 -1.62
CA ALA A 190 1.39 -16.34 -0.26
C ALA A 190 0.34 -16.05 0.81
N VAL A 191 -0.89 -15.68 0.42
CA VAL A 191 -1.94 -15.24 1.34
C VAL A 191 -3.06 -16.29 1.41
N LYS A 192 -3.15 -16.95 2.55
CA LYS A 192 -4.30 -17.81 2.90
C LYS A 192 -5.35 -16.98 3.64
N ALA A 193 -6.62 -17.31 3.46
CA ALA A 193 -7.73 -16.67 4.15
C ALA A 193 -8.82 -17.71 4.48
N HIS A 194 -9.76 -17.31 5.34
CA HIS A 194 -10.94 -18.14 5.63
C HIS A 194 -12.12 -17.25 5.95
N SER A 195 -13.27 -17.50 5.31
CA SER A 195 -14.51 -16.72 5.38
C SER A 195 -15.05 -16.54 6.80
N ARG A 196 -14.77 -17.46 7.73
CA ARG A 196 -15.16 -17.33 9.17
C ARG A 196 -14.62 -16.08 9.85
N TYR A 197 -13.60 -15.41 9.30
CA TYR A 197 -13.04 -14.18 9.84
C TYR A 197 -13.55 -12.93 9.12
N ALA A 198 -14.40 -13.09 8.12
CA ALA A 198 -15.01 -11.97 7.41
C ALA A 198 -16.15 -11.34 8.23
N PRO A 199 -16.55 -10.09 7.91
CA PRO A 199 -17.74 -9.49 8.51
C PRO A 199 -19.00 -10.35 8.26
N GLU A 200 -19.74 -10.64 9.32
CA GLU A 200 -20.97 -11.46 9.27
C GLU A 200 -22.02 -10.89 8.30
N ALA A 201 -22.07 -9.56 8.19
CA ALA A 201 -22.98 -8.86 7.29
C ALA A 201 -22.87 -9.27 5.81
N PHE A 202 -21.76 -9.89 5.39
CA PHE A 202 -21.63 -10.42 4.02
C PHE A 202 -22.41 -11.70 3.78
N PHE A 203 -22.87 -12.36 4.84
CA PHE A 203 -23.52 -13.68 4.80
C PHE A 203 -24.96 -13.69 5.35
N GLU A 204 -25.43 -12.56 5.88
CA GLU A 204 -26.80 -12.45 6.45
C GLU A 204 -27.90 -12.56 5.39
N GLN A 205 -27.64 -12.05 4.19
CA GLN A 205 -28.56 -12.10 3.06
C GLN A 205 -28.28 -13.30 2.16
N ARG A 206 -29.32 -13.87 1.55
CA ARG A 206 -29.17 -15.03 0.64
C ARG A 206 -29.04 -14.63 -0.83
N GLU A 207 -29.30 -13.38 -1.13
CA GLU A 207 -29.38 -12.85 -2.49
C GLU A 207 -28.21 -11.90 -2.80
N ILE A 208 -28.36 -11.13 -3.86
CA ILE A 208 -27.41 -10.12 -4.29
C ILE A 208 -27.30 -9.02 -3.25
N ILE A 209 -26.07 -8.76 -2.84
CA ILE A 209 -25.68 -7.65 -1.97
C ILE A 209 -24.81 -6.66 -2.73
N ARG A 210 -24.76 -5.43 -2.23
CA ARG A 210 -23.94 -4.33 -2.79
C ARG A 210 -23.19 -3.66 -1.65
N PRO A 211 -22.02 -4.19 -1.25
CA PRO A 211 -21.25 -3.62 -0.16
C PRO A 211 -20.87 -2.17 -0.45
N ALA A 212 -21.14 -1.29 0.50
CA ALA A 212 -20.91 0.15 0.33
C ALA A 212 -19.43 0.52 0.06
N SER A 213 -18.50 -0.29 0.51
CA SER A 213 -17.07 -0.04 0.36
C SER A 213 -16.43 -0.69 -0.86
N LEU A 214 -17.07 -1.72 -1.46
CA LEU A 214 -16.52 -2.41 -2.64
C LEU A 214 -16.62 -1.51 -3.89
N GLY A 215 -15.51 -1.38 -4.62
CA GLY A 215 -15.42 -0.45 -5.75
C GLY A 215 -15.30 1.01 -5.33
N THR A 216 -14.71 1.28 -4.16
CA THR A 216 -14.47 2.65 -3.68
C THR A 216 -12.98 2.95 -3.54
N VAL A 217 -12.60 4.17 -3.93
CA VAL A 217 -11.23 4.65 -3.80
C VAL A 217 -10.86 4.83 -2.33
N GLY A 218 -11.67 5.54 -1.57
CA GLY A 218 -11.43 5.85 -0.19
C GLY A 218 -11.00 7.28 0.05
N SER A 219 -10.20 7.48 1.09
CA SER A 219 -9.75 8.80 1.52
C SER A 219 -8.26 8.81 1.86
N GLY A 220 -7.72 9.99 2.18
CA GLY A 220 -6.30 10.16 2.44
C GLY A 220 -5.49 10.15 1.15
N ASN A 221 -4.44 9.35 1.12
CA ASN A 221 -3.55 9.20 -0.03
C ASN A 221 -4.05 8.17 -1.08
N HIS A 222 -5.32 7.74 -1.01
CA HIS A 222 -5.93 6.89 -2.03
C HIS A 222 -6.38 7.70 -3.24
N PHE A 223 -6.18 7.16 -4.44
CA PHE A 223 -6.49 7.83 -5.69
C PHE A 223 -6.74 6.87 -6.86
N VAL A 224 -7.39 7.38 -7.90
CA VAL A 224 -7.34 6.87 -9.27
C VAL A 224 -6.77 8.00 -10.11
N GLU A 225 -5.67 7.77 -10.79
CA GLU A 225 -4.88 8.81 -11.46
C GLU A 225 -4.54 8.40 -12.89
N LEU A 226 -4.70 9.32 -13.81
CA LEU A 226 -4.19 9.21 -15.17
C LEU A 226 -2.81 9.85 -15.23
N GLN A 227 -1.84 9.11 -15.76
CA GLN A 227 -0.46 9.52 -15.86
C GLN A 227 0.04 9.37 -17.29
N ILE A 228 1.03 10.18 -17.65
CA ILE A 228 1.74 10.07 -18.93
C ILE A 228 3.12 9.47 -18.68
N VAL A 229 3.58 8.58 -19.55
CA VAL A 229 4.96 8.13 -19.56
C VAL A 229 5.84 9.27 -20.09
N ASP A 230 6.62 9.88 -19.21
CA ASP A 230 7.45 11.04 -19.52
C ASP A 230 8.82 10.62 -20.02
N THR A 231 9.56 9.83 -19.25
CA THR A 231 10.93 9.44 -19.56
C THR A 231 11.16 7.96 -19.33
N ILE A 232 11.80 7.30 -20.27
CA ILE A 232 12.20 5.90 -20.20
C ILE A 232 13.71 5.81 -19.93
N PHE A 233 14.09 5.34 -18.75
CA PHE A 233 15.49 5.15 -18.35
C PHE A 233 16.06 3.79 -18.77
N ASP A 234 15.22 2.73 -18.81
CA ASP A 234 15.58 1.40 -19.25
C ASP A 234 14.66 0.98 -20.42
N ARG A 235 15.22 1.04 -21.63
CA ARG A 235 14.49 0.74 -22.86
C ARG A 235 14.10 -0.73 -22.97
N HIS A 236 14.90 -1.65 -22.42
CA HIS A 236 14.59 -3.08 -22.46
C HIS A 236 13.43 -3.41 -21.54
N ALA A 237 13.45 -2.91 -20.30
CA ALA A 237 12.37 -3.08 -19.36
C ALA A 237 11.06 -2.42 -19.86
N ALA A 238 11.15 -1.21 -20.42
CA ALA A 238 9.99 -0.53 -21.00
C ALA A 238 9.39 -1.28 -22.19
N TYR A 239 10.24 -1.80 -23.08
CA TYR A 239 9.80 -2.61 -24.23
C TYR A 239 9.09 -3.90 -23.76
N ALA A 240 9.67 -4.61 -22.79
CA ALA A 240 9.06 -5.80 -22.19
C ALA A 240 7.70 -5.50 -21.52
N ALA A 241 7.57 -4.33 -20.89
CA ALA A 241 6.31 -3.84 -20.31
C ALA A 241 5.33 -3.30 -21.37
N GLY A 242 5.77 -3.11 -22.63
CA GLY A 242 4.99 -2.53 -23.71
C GLY A 242 4.71 -1.05 -23.53
N LEU A 243 5.65 -0.29 -22.96
CA LEU A 243 5.56 1.13 -22.66
C LEU A 243 6.35 1.98 -23.65
N ARG A 244 5.79 3.14 -24.00
CA ARG A 244 6.41 4.18 -24.81
C ARG A 244 6.24 5.54 -24.15
N GLU A 245 7.17 6.46 -24.39
CA GLU A 245 6.99 7.87 -23.99
C GLU A 245 5.74 8.43 -24.68
N GLY A 246 4.93 9.17 -23.91
CA GLY A 246 3.63 9.67 -24.35
C GLY A 246 2.44 8.76 -24.10
N ASP A 247 2.63 7.48 -23.73
CA ASP A 247 1.54 6.59 -23.39
C ASP A 247 0.81 7.04 -22.13
N ILE A 248 -0.53 6.90 -22.11
CA ILE A 248 -1.35 7.12 -20.92
C ILE A 248 -1.50 5.83 -20.13
N LEU A 249 -1.24 5.97 -18.83
CA LEU A 249 -1.42 4.92 -17.83
C LEU A 249 -2.51 5.28 -16.83
N ILE A 250 -3.11 4.26 -16.20
CA ILE A 250 -4.04 4.43 -15.09
C ILE A 250 -3.41 3.80 -13.85
N MET A 251 -3.23 4.59 -12.79
CA MET A 251 -2.79 4.11 -11.49
C MET A 251 -3.94 4.16 -10.50
N ILE A 252 -4.17 3.05 -9.80
CA ILE A 252 -5.21 2.91 -8.76
C ILE A 252 -4.50 2.59 -7.45
N HIS A 253 -4.71 3.43 -6.44
CA HIS A 253 -4.18 3.25 -5.09
C HIS A 253 -5.33 3.14 -4.09
N THR A 254 -5.54 1.97 -3.52
CA THR A 254 -6.55 1.71 -2.49
C THR A 254 -6.30 0.38 -1.77
N GLY A 255 -6.99 0.16 -0.67
CA GLY A 255 -6.85 -1.01 0.20
C GLY A 255 -8.17 -1.73 0.50
N SER A 256 -8.19 -2.40 1.65
CA SER A 256 -9.29 -3.26 2.11
C SER A 256 -10.47 -2.51 2.71
N ARG A 257 -10.42 -1.19 2.75
CA ARG A 257 -11.51 -0.35 3.21
C ARG A 257 -11.96 -0.73 4.65
N ASP A 258 -13.28 -0.77 4.88
CA ASP A 258 -13.90 -1.14 6.16
C ASP A 258 -13.59 -2.58 6.61
N VAL A 259 -13.36 -3.50 5.68
CA VAL A 259 -12.99 -4.89 6.01
C VAL A 259 -11.61 -4.94 6.69
N GLY A 260 -10.65 -4.16 6.20
CA GLY A 260 -9.33 -4.05 6.83
C GLY A 260 -9.40 -3.39 8.21
N PHE A 261 -10.24 -2.38 8.36
CA PHE A 261 -10.49 -1.76 9.67
C PHE A 261 -11.11 -2.77 10.66
N TYR A 262 -12.13 -3.52 10.22
CA TYR A 262 -12.78 -4.57 11.03
C TYR A 262 -11.76 -5.62 11.50
N VAL A 263 -10.97 -6.17 10.60
CA VAL A 263 -9.97 -7.19 10.93
C VAL A 263 -8.87 -6.60 11.83
N GLY A 264 -8.29 -5.48 11.44
CA GLY A 264 -7.16 -4.88 12.13
C GLY A 264 -7.50 -4.46 13.57
N GLN A 265 -8.69 -3.85 13.78
CA GLN A 265 -9.14 -3.46 15.11
C GLN A 265 -9.39 -4.68 15.99
N ARG A 266 -10.19 -5.64 15.50
CA ARG A 266 -10.55 -6.86 16.26
C ARG A 266 -9.33 -7.65 16.71
N TRP A 267 -8.32 -7.77 15.85
CA TRP A 267 -7.11 -8.53 16.16
C TRP A 267 -6.10 -7.75 16.99
N SER A 268 -6.07 -6.44 16.89
CA SER A 268 -5.31 -5.60 17.82
C SER A 268 -5.88 -5.69 19.24
N ASP A 269 -7.21 -5.66 19.38
CA ASP A 269 -7.87 -5.81 20.67
C ASP A 269 -7.67 -7.23 21.23
N LYS A 270 -7.75 -8.28 20.38
CA LYS A 270 -7.46 -9.66 20.78
C LYS A 270 -6.01 -9.82 21.27
N ALA A 271 -5.04 -9.26 20.55
CA ALA A 271 -3.63 -9.33 20.92
C ALA A 271 -3.38 -8.68 22.30
N LYS A 272 -4.03 -7.54 22.55
CA LYS A 272 -4.00 -6.88 23.86
C LYS A 272 -4.67 -7.71 24.95
N ALA A 273 -5.82 -8.32 24.67
CA ALA A 273 -6.56 -9.13 25.64
C ALA A 273 -5.86 -10.45 26.01
N LEU A 274 -5.04 -10.98 25.11
CA LEU A 274 -4.21 -12.18 25.34
C LEU A 274 -2.93 -11.91 26.14
N TRP A 275 -2.61 -10.65 26.40
CA TRP A 275 -1.43 -10.29 27.17
C TRP A 275 -1.58 -10.75 28.61
N PRO A 276 -0.56 -11.44 29.20
CA PRO A 276 -0.67 -11.98 30.56
C PRO A 276 -0.93 -10.87 31.59
N ALA A 277 -1.91 -11.07 32.47
CA ALA A 277 -2.26 -10.11 33.50
C ALA A 277 -1.12 -9.85 34.52
N THR A 278 -0.18 -10.77 34.63
CA THR A 278 1.01 -10.67 35.47
C THR A 278 2.11 -9.78 34.87
N GLU A 279 1.99 -9.47 33.58
CA GLU A 279 3.01 -8.74 32.84
C GLU A 279 2.58 -7.29 32.59
N LYS A 280 3.54 -6.36 32.69
CA LYS A 280 3.30 -4.96 32.36
C LYS A 280 3.06 -4.81 30.86
N TYR A 281 2.04 -4.04 30.49
CA TYR A 281 1.80 -3.69 29.08
C TYR A 281 3.00 -2.98 28.45
N PRO A 282 3.36 -3.31 27.21
CA PRO A 282 4.41 -2.62 26.50
C PRO A 282 4.07 -1.14 26.34
N ALA A 283 4.99 -0.24 26.70
CA ALA A 283 4.80 1.21 26.58
C ALA A 283 4.55 1.67 25.12
N SER A 284 5.05 0.91 24.15
CA SER A 284 4.83 1.12 22.72
C SER A 284 3.38 0.87 22.27
N GLY A 285 2.60 0.11 23.05
CA GLY A 285 1.29 -0.38 22.63
C GLY A 285 1.34 -1.44 21.53
N LEU A 286 2.50 -2.04 21.27
CA LEU A 286 2.69 -3.10 20.27
C LEU A 286 2.56 -4.47 20.95
N PHE A 287 1.59 -5.24 20.51
CA PHE A 287 1.32 -6.59 20.98
C PHE A 287 1.55 -7.59 19.86
N GLY A 288 2.30 -8.65 20.16
CA GLY A 288 2.48 -9.78 19.25
C GLY A 288 1.46 -10.88 19.49
N LEU A 289 1.20 -11.67 18.47
CA LEU A 289 0.44 -12.92 18.52
C LEU A 289 1.37 -14.06 18.13
N THR A 290 1.29 -15.17 18.84
CA THR A 290 2.17 -16.33 18.62
C THR A 290 1.38 -17.61 18.38
N ALA A 291 2.04 -18.62 17.85
CA ALA A 291 1.54 -19.97 17.66
C ALA A 291 0.19 -20.01 16.92
N GLU A 292 -0.85 -20.55 17.53
CA GLU A 292 -2.18 -20.68 16.93
C GLU A 292 -2.81 -19.31 16.60
N HIS A 293 -2.68 -18.34 17.52
CA HIS A 293 -3.23 -17.00 17.29
C HIS A 293 -2.52 -16.25 16.17
N ALA A 294 -1.24 -16.50 15.92
CA ALA A 294 -0.54 -15.97 14.76
C ALA A 294 -1.12 -16.54 13.46
N ARG A 295 -1.35 -17.87 13.41
CA ARG A 295 -1.96 -18.53 12.24
C ARG A 295 -3.38 -18.03 11.98
N GLU A 296 -4.19 -17.90 13.03
CA GLU A 296 -5.56 -17.37 12.91
C GLU A 296 -5.56 -15.92 12.39
N TYR A 297 -4.65 -15.09 12.90
CA TYR A 297 -4.53 -13.71 12.42
C TYR A 297 -4.15 -13.67 10.94
N LEU A 298 -3.22 -14.50 10.49
CA LEU A 298 -2.84 -14.54 9.06
C LEU A 298 -4.03 -14.92 8.17
N LEU A 299 -4.92 -15.81 8.63
CA LEU A 299 -6.16 -16.13 7.89
C LEU A 299 -7.13 -14.94 7.88
N ALA A 300 -7.27 -14.23 8.99
CA ALA A 300 -8.12 -13.03 9.07
C ALA A 300 -7.54 -11.87 8.24
N MET A 301 -6.22 -11.63 8.31
CA MET A 301 -5.51 -10.68 7.46
C MET A 301 -5.75 -11.01 5.99
N GLY A 302 -5.72 -12.29 5.64
CA GLY A 302 -5.99 -12.76 4.29
C GLY A 302 -7.37 -12.40 3.77
N VAL A 303 -8.40 -12.38 4.63
CA VAL A 303 -9.75 -11.90 4.25
C VAL A 303 -9.69 -10.45 3.80
N ALA A 304 -9.07 -9.59 4.58
CA ALA A 304 -8.90 -8.18 4.23
C ALA A 304 -8.02 -8.01 2.98
N ALA A 305 -6.96 -8.81 2.85
CA ALA A 305 -6.07 -8.77 1.70
C ALA A 305 -6.79 -9.16 0.40
N ARG A 306 -7.58 -10.23 0.40
CA ARG A 306 -8.37 -10.67 -0.76
C ARG A 306 -9.45 -9.67 -1.11
N TYR A 307 -10.08 -9.04 -0.12
CA TYR A 307 -11.04 -7.96 -0.35
C TYR A 307 -10.38 -6.72 -0.99
N ALA A 308 -9.17 -6.36 -0.59
CA ALA A 308 -8.43 -5.25 -1.19
C ALA A 308 -8.08 -5.50 -2.67
N TRP A 309 -7.63 -6.71 -3.02
CA TRP A 309 -7.42 -7.08 -4.42
C TRP A 309 -8.74 -7.05 -5.21
N ALA A 310 -9.83 -7.59 -4.65
CA ALA A 310 -11.15 -7.51 -5.26
C ALA A 310 -11.60 -6.06 -5.45
N ASN A 311 -11.37 -5.18 -4.46
CA ASN A 311 -11.68 -3.75 -4.56
C ASN A 311 -10.92 -3.07 -5.72
N ARG A 312 -9.61 -3.36 -5.89
CA ARG A 312 -8.83 -2.83 -7.02
C ARG A 312 -9.28 -3.40 -8.37
N ILE A 313 -9.67 -4.67 -8.44
CA ILE A 313 -10.27 -5.27 -9.65
C ILE A 313 -11.58 -4.57 -10.00
N VAL A 314 -12.47 -4.39 -9.03
CA VAL A 314 -13.75 -3.70 -9.23
C VAL A 314 -13.54 -2.26 -9.72
N LEU A 315 -12.62 -1.53 -9.11
CA LEU A 315 -12.29 -0.16 -9.56
C LEU A 315 -11.76 -0.15 -10.99
N THR A 316 -10.95 -1.14 -11.36
CA THR A 316 -10.48 -1.30 -12.74
C THR A 316 -11.64 -1.45 -13.70
N GLU A 317 -12.60 -2.33 -13.42
CA GLU A 317 -13.75 -2.56 -14.29
C GLU A 317 -14.70 -1.34 -14.32
N LEU A 318 -14.86 -0.62 -13.21
CA LEU A 318 -15.58 0.66 -13.18
C LEU A 318 -14.93 1.70 -14.10
N VAL A 319 -13.60 1.83 -14.04
CA VAL A 319 -12.86 2.75 -14.93
C VAL A 319 -12.97 2.30 -16.38
N ARG A 320 -12.77 1.01 -16.68
CA ARG A 320 -12.88 0.42 -18.03
C ARG A 320 -14.24 0.64 -18.65
N SER A 321 -15.31 0.48 -17.88
CA SER A 321 -16.67 0.71 -18.37
C SER A 321 -16.91 2.16 -18.82
N LYS A 322 -16.25 3.13 -18.15
CA LYS A 322 -16.33 4.54 -18.53
C LYS A 322 -15.36 4.89 -19.66
N TRP A 323 -14.20 4.26 -19.66
CA TRP A 323 -13.21 4.35 -20.74
C TRP A 323 -13.78 3.88 -22.06
N GLN A 324 -14.37 2.67 -22.11
CA GLN A 324 -15.07 2.13 -23.27
C GLN A 324 -16.19 3.05 -23.78
N LYS A 325 -16.93 3.67 -22.84
CA LYS A 325 -18.00 4.60 -23.19
C LYS A 325 -17.50 5.89 -23.85
N VAL A 326 -16.35 6.41 -23.44
CA VAL A 326 -15.79 7.68 -23.91
C VAL A 326 -14.99 7.50 -25.19
N PHE A 327 -14.16 6.46 -25.25
CA PHE A 327 -13.23 6.23 -26.37
C PHE A 327 -13.71 5.18 -27.39
N GLU A 328 -14.89 4.57 -27.15
CA GLU A 328 -15.48 3.51 -27.98
C GLU A 328 -14.59 2.26 -28.11
N GLN A 329 -13.50 2.21 -27.34
CA GLN A 329 -12.56 1.09 -27.27
C GLN A 329 -11.92 0.99 -25.88
N ASP A 330 -11.52 -0.22 -25.50
CA ASP A 330 -10.72 -0.46 -24.29
C ASP A 330 -9.62 -1.49 -24.59
N LYS A 331 -8.41 -1.00 -24.78
CA LYS A 331 -7.19 -1.79 -24.97
C LYS A 331 -6.35 -1.85 -23.68
N SER A 332 -6.93 -1.46 -22.56
CA SER A 332 -6.19 -1.42 -21.31
C SER A 332 -5.75 -2.82 -20.86
N ARG A 333 -4.58 -2.88 -20.27
CA ARG A 333 -3.97 -4.10 -19.76
C ARG A 333 -3.32 -3.83 -18.42
N LEU A 334 -3.52 -4.74 -17.48
CA LEU A 334 -2.82 -4.69 -16.20
C LEU A 334 -1.33 -4.98 -16.41
N LEU A 335 -0.48 -4.08 -15.93
CA LEU A 335 0.97 -4.30 -15.84
C LEU A 335 1.35 -4.98 -14.54
N VAL A 336 0.85 -4.46 -13.41
CA VAL A 336 1.16 -4.98 -12.08
C VAL A 336 0.11 -4.53 -11.06
N ASP A 337 -0.18 -5.39 -10.10
CA ASP A 337 -0.88 -5.08 -8.84
C ASP A 337 -0.01 -5.54 -7.68
N LEU A 338 0.31 -4.65 -6.76
CA LEU A 338 1.23 -4.91 -5.66
C LEU A 338 0.76 -4.29 -4.35
N SER A 339 1.19 -4.89 -3.25
CA SER A 339 0.76 -4.58 -1.89
C SER A 339 1.87 -3.90 -1.10
N HIS A 340 1.53 -3.02 -0.14
CA HIS A 340 2.52 -2.36 0.72
C HIS A 340 2.15 -2.25 2.22
N ASN A 341 1.03 -2.87 2.66
CA ASN A 341 0.65 -3.02 4.08
C ASN A 341 0.18 -4.46 4.33
N ILE A 342 1.11 -5.38 4.50
CA ILE A 342 0.77 -6.80 4.55
C ILE A 342 1.88 -7.60 5.23
N ILE A 343 1.55 -8.81 5.70
CA ILE A 343 2.52 -9.80 6.14
C ILE A 343 2.61 -10.89 5.07
N PHE A 344 3.82 -11.11 4.56
CA PHE A 344 4.10 -12.24 3.69
C PHE A 344 5.06 -13.22 4.40
N PRO A 345 4.73 -14.52 4.44
CA PRO A 345 5.70 -15.56 4.78
C PRO A 345 6.77 -15.66 3.69
N GLU A 346 8.01 -15.36 4.02
CA GLU A 346 9.14 -15.36 3.08
C GLU A 346 10.41 -15.88 3.79
N GLN A 347 11.13 -16.80 3.16
CA GLN A 347 12.42 -17.32 3.64
C GLN A 347 12.41 -17.81 5.11
N GLY A 348 11.34 -18.48 5.54
CA GLY A 348 11.19 -18.96 6.90
C GLY A 348 10.93 -17.86 7.95
N MET A 349 10.44 -16.73 7.52
CA MET A 349 10.10 -15.57 8.38
C MET A 349 8.75 -14.99 7.97
N ASN A 350 8.13 -14.24 8.87
CA ASN A 350 7.01 -13.37 8.53
C ASN A 350 7.52 -11.95 8.28
N LEU A 351 7.43 -11.47 7.03
CA LEU A 351 7.82 -10.10 6.67
C LEU A 351 6.62 -9.15 6.77
N HIS A 352 6.64 -8.31 7.80
CA HIS A 352 5.65 -7.26 8.03
C HIS A 352 6.06 -6.01 7.26
N ARG A 353 5.29 -5.62 6.25
CA ARG A 353 5.52 -4.39 5.49
C ARG A 353 4.45 -3.36 5.84
N LYS A 354 4.84 -2.12 6.12
CA LYS A 354 3.96 -0.98 6.29
C LYS A 354 4.46 0.21 5.50
N GLY A 355 3.78 0.53 4.42
CA GLY A 355 4.27 1.52 3.47
C GLY A 355 5.61 1.12 2.86
N ALA A 356 5.78 -0.17 2.58
CA ALA A 356 6.93 -0.73 1.88
C ALA A 356 6.47 -1.81 0.92
N THR A 357 6.99 -1.81 -0.28
CA THR A 357 6.58 -2.67 -1.38
C THR A 357 7.59 -3.80 -1.58
N PRO A 358 7.18 -5.05 -1.84
CA PRO A 358 8.08 -6.09 -2.31
C PRO A 358 8.86 -5.62 -3.54
N ALA A 359 10.17 -5.92 -3.58
CA ALA A 359 11.07 -5.57 -4.68
C ALA A 359 12.05 -6.73 -4.93
N ARG A 360 11.50 -7.94 -5.16
CA ARG A 360 12.31 -9.11 -5.49
C ARG A 360 12.96 -8.94 -6.85
N ALA A 361 14.04 -9.66 -7.11
CA ALA A 361 14.76 -9.56 -8.37
C ALA A 361 13.83 -9.80 -9.59
N GLY A 362 13.77 -8.82 -10.49
CA GLY A 362 12.97 -8.89 -11.71
C GLY A 362 11.48 -8.58 -11.52
N GLU A 363 10.98 -8.34 -10.30
CA GLU A 363 9.60 -7.91 -10.08
C GLU A 363 9.43 -6.40 -10.29
N LEU A 364 8.31 -5.99 -10.88
CA LEU A 364 7.95 -4.59 -11.00
C LEU A 364 7.52 -4.03 -9.64
N ALA A 365 7.91 -2.79 -9.36
CA ALA A 365 7.44 -2.02 -8.21
C ALA A 365 7.06 -0.60 -8.62
N LEU A 366 6.12 0.00 -7.88
CA LEU A 366 5.60 1.34 -8.11
C LEU A 366 5.97 2.25 -6.95
N ILE A 367 6.53 3.41 -7.26
CA ILE A 367 6.88 4.44 -6.29
C ILE A 367 6.24 5.76 -6.74
N PRO A 368 4.98 6.02 -6.37
CA PRO A 368 4.30 7.26 -6.73
C PRO A 368 4.90 8.47 -6.00
N GLY A 369 4.98 9.58 -6.73
CA GLY A 369 5.20 10.90 -6.15
C GLY A 369 3.91 11.49 -5.57
N SER A 370 3.97 12.74 -5.14
CA SER A 370 2.80 13.52 -4.77
C SER A 370 2.10 14.10 -6.01
N MET A 371 0.90 14.67 -5.83
CA MET A 371 0.15 15.33 -6.92
C MET A 371 1.05 16.29 -7.73
N GLY A 372 1.05 16.14 -9.05
CA GLY A 372 1.84 16.97 -9.97
C GLY A 372 3.34 16.66 -9.96
N ASN A 373 3.79 15.62 -9.29
CA ASN A 373 5.18 15.16 -9.30
C ASN A 373 5.31 13.84 -10.05
N TYR A 374 6.54 13.44 -10.35
CA TYR A 374 6.82 12.17 -11.02
C TYR A 374 6.50 10.97 -10.14
N SER A 375 6.00 9.91 -10.78
CA SER A 375 5.92 8.55 -10.23
C SER A 375 6.88 7.65 -10.99
N TYR A 376 7.34 6.57 -10.37
CA TYR A 376 8.33 5.68 -10.98
C TYR A 376 7.81 4.25 -11.02
N LEU A 377 7.91 3.64 -12.19
CA LEU A 377 7.85 2.20 -12.35
C LEU A 377 9.29 1.69 -12.36
N VAL A 378 9.63 0.81 -11.44
CA VAL A 378 10.98 0.31 -11.24
C VAL A 378 11.02 -1.21 -11.22
N MET A 379 12.20 -1.78 -11.42
CA MET A 379 12.42 -3.22 -11.32
C MET A 379 13.22 -3.53 -10.05
N GLY A 380 12.73 -4.45 -9.24
CA GLY A 380 13.38 -4.88 -8.02
C GLY A 380 14.72 -5.55 -8.28
N LYS A 381 15.70 -5.30 -7.42
CA LYS A 381 17.03 -5.92 -7.44
C LYS A 381 17.14 -7.14 -6.53
N GLY A 382 16.17 -7.38 -5.66
CA GLY A 382 16.15 -8.53 -4.75
C GLY A 382 17.15 -8.42 -3.59
N HIS A 383 17.40 -7.22 -3.08
CA HIS A 383 18.36 -6.96 -2.01
C HIS A 383 17.90 -7.55 -0.66
N SER A 384 18.60 -8.56 -0.17
CA SER A 384 18.27 -9.25 1.09
C SER A 384 18.47 -8.36 2.32
N ASP A 385 19.47 -7.45 2.32
CA ASP A 385 19.72 -6.52 3.42
C ASP A 385 18.54 -5.58 3.69
N TRP A 386 17.72 -5.33 2.68
CA TRP A 386 16.48 -4.55 2.76
C TRP A 386 15.22 -5.41 2.73
N LEU A 387 15.38 -6.70 3.08
CA LEU A 387 14.28 -7.66 3.14
C LEU A 387 13.44 -7.65 1.84
N TRP A 388 14.14 -7.61 0.69
CA TRP A 388 13.53 -7.60 -0.66
C TRP A 388 12.43 -6.55 -0.81
N SER A 389 12.65 -5.33 -0.30
CA SER A 389 11.62 -4.29 -0.22
C SER A 389 12.14 -2.94 -0.69
N CYS A 390 11.22 -2.10 -1.20
CA CYS A 390 11.47 -0.71 -1.57
C CYS A 390 10.40 0.22 -1.01
N SER A 391 10.56 1.54 -1.16
CA SER A 391 9.55 2.54 -0.81
C SER A 391 8.24 2.31 -1.56
N HIS A 392 7.12 2.61 -0.91
CA HIS A 392 5.80 2.58 -1.54
C HIS A 392 5.38 3.93 -2.12
N GLY A 393 6.17 4.98 -1.94
CA GLY A 393 5.90 6.33 -2.42
C GLY A 393 6.92 7.35 -1.92
N ALA A 394 6.60 8.63 -2.03
CA ALA A 394 7.48 9.72 -1.58
C ALA A 394 7.65 9.77 -0.05
N GLY A 395 6.66 9.31 0.71
CA GLY A 395 6.60 9.47 2.15
C GLY A 395 6.24 10.90 2.58
N ARG A 396 5.59 11.02 3.72
CA ARG A 396 5.17 12.33 4.24
C ARG A 396 6.30 13.01 5.02
N SER A 397 6.36 14.33 4.91
CA SER A 397 7.21 15.20 5.74
C SER A 397 6.42 16.07 6.71
N VAL A 398 5.09 16.16 6.51
CA VAL A 398 4.19 16.97 7.37
C VAL A 398 2.92 16.17 7.66
N ARG A 399 2.44 16.21 8.90
CA ARG A 399 1.21 15.51 9.32
C ARG A 399 -0.02 16.10 8.67
N ARG A 400 -1.06 15.28 8.40
CA ARG A 400 -2.32 15.73 7.81
C ARG A 400 -2.96 16.89 8.60
N GLN A 401 -3.01 16.75 9.92
CA GLN A 401 -3.59 17.78 10.79
C GLN A 401 -2.88 19.14 10.67
N GLU A 402 -1.56 19.13 10.57
CA GLU A 402 -0.76 20.34 10.42
C GLU A 402 -0.98 21.00 9.05
N MET A 403 -1.25 20.20 8.00
CA MET A 403 -1.53 20.71 6.65
C MET A 403 -2.88 21.45 6.56
N ARG A 404 -3.85 21.11 7.40
CA ARG A 404 -5.16 21.78 7.39
C ARG A 404 -5.08 23.28 7.65
N SER A 405 -4.13 23.70 8.48
CA SER A 405 -3.89 25.10 8.85
C SER A 405 -2.88 25.83 7.96
N LYS A 406 -2.15 25.11 7.08
CA LYS A 406 -1.16 25.71 6.19
C LYS A 406 -1.81 26.32 4.94
N ALA A 407 -1.28 27.46 4.48
CA ALA A 407 -1.61 27.99 3.17
C ALA A 407 -1.14 27.02 2.08
N LEU A 408 -1.97 26.78 1.07
CA LEU A 408 -1.58 26.02 -0.11
C LEU A 408 -0.50 26.80 -0.87
N LYS A 409 0.68 26.21 -1.02
CA LYS A 409 1.64 26.68 -2.01
C LYS A 409 1.15 26.24 -3.39
N PRO A 410 1.30 27.08 -4.42
CA PRO A 410 1.03 26.63 -5.79
C PRO A 410 1.87 25.37 -6.07
N PRO A 411 1.31 24.37 -6.77
CA PRO A 411 2.06 23.18 -7.12
C PRO A 411 3.23 23.55 -8.05
N GLU A 412 4.36 22.89 -7.86
CA GLU A 412 5.42 22.91 -8.84
C GLU A 412 4.93 22.15 -10.07
N ASN A 413 4.73 22.86 -11.17
CA ASN A 413 4.36 22.23 -12.44
C ASN A 413 5.62 21.70 -13.11
N HIS A 414 5.80 20.39 -13.16
CA HIS A 414 6.83 19.73 -13.95
C HIS A 414 6.38 19.53 -15.41
N GLY A 415 5.91 20.59 -16.04
CA GLY A 415 5.66 20.61 -17.49
C GLY A 415 4.21 20.51 -17.92
N LEU A 416 3.43 19.50 -17.49
CA LEU A 416 2.03 19.37 -17.85
C LEU A 416 1.10 19.86 -16.73
N PRO A 417 0.01 20.57 -17.07
CA PRO A 417 -0.99 20.97 -16.07
C PRO A 417 -1.69 19.72 -15.53
N TRP A 418 -1.76 19.56 -14.22
CA TRP A 418 -2.50 18.51 -13.58
C TRP A 418 -3.79 19.05 -12.93
N GLN A 419 -4.77 18.18 -12.75
CA GLN A 419 -6.04 18.49 -12.12
C GLN A 419 -6.40 17.42 -11.10
N CYS A 420 -6.74 17.83 -9.88
CA CYS A 420 -7.27 16.93 -8.87
C CYS A 420 -8.75 17.19 -8.64
N ILE A 421 -9.56 16.13 -8.65
CA ILE A 421 -11.00 16.19 -8.47
C ILE A 421 -11.35 15.47 -7.18
N THR A 422 -12.00 16.17 -6.27
CA THR A 422 -12.44 15.66 -4.97
C THR A 422 -13.75 16.34 -4.56
N LEU A 423 -14.58 15.65 -3.77
CA LEU A 423 -15.77 16.24 -3.16
C LEU A 423 -15.47 17.05 -1.89
N LYS A 424 -14.26 16.94 -1.34
CA LYS A 424 -13.84 17.58 -0.09
C LYS A 424 -12.58 18.39 -0.32
N SER A 425 -12.72 19.71 -0.46
CA SER A 425 -11.59 20.61 -0.75
C SER A 425 -10.49 20.60 0.32
N GLU A 426 -10.83 20.29 1.57
CA GLU A 426 -9.85 20.11 2.65
C GLU A 426 -8.83 18.99 2.36
N ARG A 427 -9.22 17.98 1.59
CA ARG A 427 -8.31 16.87 1.19
C ARG A 427 -7.21 17.34 0.27
N LEU A 428 -7.46 18.34 -0.56
CA LEU A 428 -6.41 18.94 -1.38
C LEU A 428 -5.30 19.56 -0.53
N ARG A 429 -5.64 20.13 0.63
CA ARG A 429 -4.65 20.66 1.57
C ARG A 429 -3.89 19.55 2.28
N GLU A 430 -4.60 18.52 2.78
CA GLU A 430 -3.99 17.42 3.50
C GLU A 430 -2.98 16.63 2.64
N GLU A 431 -3.28 16.47 1.35
CA GLU A 431 -2.48 15.69 0.39
C GLU A 431 -1.71 16.59 -0.60
N ALA A 432 -1.54 17.87 -0.29
CA ALA A 432 -0.77 18.79 -1.11
C ALA A 432 0.69 18.33 -1.27
N PRO A 433 1.36 18.62 -2.40
CA PRO A 433 2.75 18.24 -2.64
C PRO A 433 3.70 18.63 -1.52
N SER A 434 3.49 19.79 -0.89
CA SER A 434 4.29 20.27 0.25
C SER A 434 4.15 19.46 1.54
N ALA A 435 3.24 18.47 1.57
CA ALA A 435 3.11 17.53 2.69
C ALA A 435 4.05 16.32 2.57
N TYR A 436 4.69 16.15 1.41
CA TYR A 436 5.50 14.98 1.05
C TYR A 436 6.97 15.31 0.91
N LYS A 437 7.81 14.29 1.04
CA LYS A 437 9.23 14.39 0.72
C LYS A 437 9.42 14.54 -0.79
N PRO A 438 10.51 15.19 -1.24
CA PRO A 438 10.88 15.18 -2.66
C PRO A 438 11.11 13.75 -3.14
N ILE A 439 10.52 13.37 -4.27
CA ILE A 439 10.60 11.99 -4.76
C ILE A 439 12.01 11.62 -5.26
N THR A 440 12.75 12.57 -5.86
CA THR A 440 14.05 12.30 -6.44
C THR A 440 15.07 11.74 -5.44
N PRO A 441 15.26 12.30 -4.24
CA PRO A 441 16.15 11.71 -3.23
C PRO A 441 15.68 10.32 -2.76
N VAL A 442 14.37 10.05 -2.72
CA VAL A 442 13.83 8.72 -2.37
C VAL A 442 14.29 7.68 -3.39
N ILE A 443 14.17 7.99 -4.69
CA ILE A 443 14.62 7.10 -5.78
C ILE A 443 16.14 6.94 -5.80
N GLN A 444 16.90 8.03 -5.56
CA GLN A 444 18.35 7.98 -5.52
C GLN A 444 18.89 7.10 -4.39
N GLY A 445 18.21 7.05 -3.26
CA GLY A 445 18.56 6.17 -2.14
C GLY A 445 18.68 4.70 -2.54
N PHE A 446 17.85 4.22 -3.48
CA PHE A 446 17.91 2.84 -3.99
C PHE A 446 18.94 2.59 -5.08
N ARG A 447 19.39 3.64 -5.79
CA ARG A 447 20.42 3.47 -6.84
C ARG A 447 21.81 3.26 -6.28
N MET A 448 22.06 3.69 -5.06
CA MET A 448 23.35 3.68 -4.39
C MET A 448 23.51 2.51 -3.38
N SER A 449 22.46 1.74 -3.15
CA SER A 449 22.45 0.59 -2.23
C SER A 449 22.57 -0.75 -2.96
#